data_4c125ca1f5c35a67eb1de3d0a1afb76f
#
_entry.id   4c125ca1f5c35a67eb1de3d0a1afb76f
#
_cell.length_a   1.000
_cell.length_b   1.000
_cell.length_c   1.000
_cell.angle_alpha   90.00
_cell.angle_beta   90.00
_cell.angle_gamma   90.00
#
_symmetry.space_group_name_H-M   'P 1'
#
loop_
_entity.id
_entity.type
_entity.pdbx_description
1 polymer ?
#
loop_
_entity_poly.entity_id
_entity_poly.type
_entity_poly.pdbx_seq_one_letter_code
_entity_poly.pdbx_strand_id
1 'polypeptide(L)'
;MAIGDSVFPTEVVKVDNKVIYPDLWKEFEREFEKLPDANANAFIYSLYHLLKKYTSFIPASTQDFPESSLFEHLKTTGAFAHCFAAYKEEFPNVFGNDNRIRNIKSSHFPVKLFCGDISGIQTFIYNITNKAAAKSLKGRSFYVQLLAESIAQEVLEASGCTLINQVYAAGGKFYLLLPNTTLVNNAITDYKYKLEKALWEEFNGQLSVNMDEINFSFILGGERSRILINGESDTTDVGTLWKKLSDKTSAQKRRRFADVFMDSYNSIKPLFEAGGTGGEIQVCAVSGIEIEKNKTKNIKKDDIEQGEEVELPVAAYVKKQIDLGRDLYTHKYLVELVNDSVKGYEAGV
;
A
#
# COMPACT_ATOMS: atom_id res chain seq x y z
N MET A 1 -16.84 12.41 16.98
CA MET A 1 -16.57 11.18 17.76
C MET A 1 -15.19 10.68 17.35
N ALA A 2 -14.30 10.43 18.30
CA ALA A 2 -12.99 9.84 18.01
C ALA A 2 -13.16 8.35 17.66
N ILE A 3 -12.26 7.79 16.84
CA ILE A 3 -12.25 6.35 16.56
C ILE A 3 -11.88 5.60 17.86
N GLY A 4 -12.74 4.72 18.32
CA GLY A 4 -12.57 3.94 19.55
C GLY A 4 -13.66 2.89 19.68
N ASP A 5 -13.93 2.46 20.89
CA ASP A 5 -14.92 1.40 21.18
C ASP A 5 -16.36 1.73 20.74
N SER A 6 -16.67 3.01 20.52
CA SER A 6 -17.96 3.51 20.04
C SER A 6 -18.16 3.53 18.52
N VAL A 7 -17.23 2.92 17.75
CA VAL A 7 -17.31 2.85 16.27
C VAL A 7 -18.41 1.90 15.77
N PHE A 8 -18.87 0.98 16.61
CA PHE A 8 -19.95 0.07 16.24
C PHE A 8 -21.29 0.79 16.11
N PRO A 9 -22.13 0.41 15.14
CA PRO A 9 -23.46 0.98 14.97
C PRO A 9 -24.27 0.86 16.28
N THR A 10 -24.73 2.00 16.76
CA THR A 10 -25.64 2.11 17.91
C THR A 10 -26.93 2.77 17.45
N GLU A 11 -27.98 2.73 18.27
CA GLU A 11 -29.17 3.53 17.99
C GLU A 11 -28.81 5.00 17.83
N VAL A 12 -29.47 5.70 16.89
CA VAL A 12 -29.19 7.10 16.58
C VAL A 12 -29.50 7.95 17.81
N VAL A 13 -28.49 8.27 18.57
CA VAL A 13 -28.59 9.29 19.62
C VAL A 13 -28.43 10.65 18.97
N LYS A 14 -29.41 11.53 19.11
CA LYS A 14 -29.29 12.95 18.73
C LYS A 14 -28.21 13.57 19.64
N VAL A 15 -27.04 13.75 19.09
CA VAL A 15 -25.92 14.30 19.80
C VAL A 15 -25.86 15.80 19.58
N ASP A 16 -25.77 16.58 20.66
CA ASP A 16 -25.55 18.02 20.56
C ASP A 16 -24.07 18.30 20.25
N ASN A 17 -23.78 18.62 19.00
CA ASN A 17 -22.44 18.92 18.53
C ASN A 17 -21.76 20.07 19.29
N LYS A 18 -22.52 21.00 19.88
CA LYS A 18 -21.98 22.11 20.68
C LYS A 18 -21.31 21.63 21.98
N VAL A 19 -21.70 20.48 22.47
CA VAL A 19 -21.11 19.90 23.70
C VAL A 19 -19.91 19.02 23.37
N ILE A 20 -19.92 18.31 22.23
CA ILE A 20 -18.94 17.28 21.90
C ILE A 20 -17.66 17.87 21.31
N TYR A 21 -17.74 18.87 20.43
CA TYR A 21 -16.53 19.41 19.78
C TYR A 21 -15.51 20.02 20.76
N PRO A 22 -15.90 20.78 21.80
CA PRO A 22 -14.95 21.27 22.78
C PRO A 22 -14.21 20.16 23.54
N ASP A 23 -14.88 19.06 23.85
CA ASP A 23 -14.27 17.96 24.58
C ASP A 23 -13.33 17.14 23.65
N LEU A 24 -13.75 16.88 22.41
CA LEU A 24 -12.88 16.28 21.40
C LEU A 24 -11.61 17.11 21.17
N TRP A 25 -11.73 18.45 21.14
CA TRP A 25 -10.60 19.35 20.96
C TRP A 25 -9.62 19.26 22.14
N LYS A 26 -10.11 19.28 23.38
CA LYS A 26 -9.27 19.13 24.58
C LYS A 26 -8.54 17.77 24.60
N GLU A 27 -9.20 16.70 24.19
CA GLU A 27 -8.58 15.38 24.09
C GLU A 27 -7.51 15.36 23.01
N PHE A 28 -7.78 15.96 21.84
CA PHE A 28 -6.82 16.11 20.77
C PHE A 28 -5.58 16.88 21.23
N GLU A 29 -5.73 18.05 21.88
CA GLU A 29 -4.63 18.85 22.42
C GLU A 29 -3.77 18.04 23.39
N ARG A 30 -4.39 17.35 24.33
CA ARG A 30 -3.69 16.50 25.30
C ARG A 30 -2.87 15.38 24.65
N GLU A 31 -3.34 14.79 23.58
CA GLU A 31 -2.59 13.77 22.85
C GLU A 31 -1.55 14.37 21.90
N PHE A 32 -1.83 15.53 21.33
CA PHE A 32 -0.90 16.26 20.50
C PHE A 32 0.37 16.65 21.25
N GLU A 33 0.25 17.11 22.52
CA GLU A 33 1.39 17.44 23.37
C GLU A 33 2.33 16.25 23.64
N LYS A 34 1.87 15.01 23.39
CA LYS A 34 2.65 13.79 23.61
C LYS A 34 3.33 13.29 22.32
N LEU A 35 3.14 13.99 21.19
CA LEU A 35 3.75 13.57 19.95
C LEU A 35 5.29 13.64 20.03
N PRO A 36 6.00 12.68 19.40
CA PRO A 36 7.45 12.69 19.39
C PRO A 36 7.98 13.91 18.60
N ASP A 37 8.84 14.72 19.20
CA ASP A 37 9.44 15.91 18.59
C ASP A 37 10.86 15.67 18.07
N ALA A 38 11.51 14.59 18.50
CA ALA A 38 12.90 14.30 18.18
C ALA A 38 13.15 13.81 16.74
N ASN A 39 12.10 13.34 16.04
CA ASN A 39 12.19 12.78 14.69
C ASN A 39 11.02 13.26 13.84
N ALA A 40 11.31 13.98 12.76
CA ALA A 40 10.28 14.55 11.88
C ALA A 40 9.35 13.47 11.26
N ASN A 41 9.89 12.33 10.85
CA ASN A 41 9.06 11.25 10.31
C ASN A 41 8.14 10.67 11.39
N ALA A 42 8.67 10.37 12.59
CA ALA A 42 7.85 9.88 13.70
C ALA A 42 6.74 10.88 14.06
N PHE A 43 7.06 12.19 14.07
CA PHE A 43 6.06 13.24 14.29
C PHE A 43 4.97 13.24 13.21
N ILE A 44 5.34 13.22 11.94
CA ILE A 44 4.40 13.23 10.81
C ILE A 44 3.48 12.00 10.85
N TYR A 45 4.02 10.81 11.06
CA TYR A 45 3.23 9.57 11.16
C TYR A 45 2.27 9.60 12.35
N SER A 46 2.76 10.04 13.52
CA SER A 46 1.93 10.14 14.73
C SER A 46 0.82 11.18 14.57
N LEU A 47 1.15 12.35 13.99
CA LEU A 47 0.17 13.39 13.71
C LEU A 47 -0.89 12.92 12.70
N TYR A 48 -0.49 12.19 11.65
CA TYR A 48 -1.41 11.61 10.69
C TYR A 48 -2.46 10.72 11.39
N HIS A 49 -2.01 9.82 12.28
CA HIS A 49 -2.91 8.92 13.01
C HIS A 49 -3.75 9.67 14.05
N LEU A 50 -3.21 10.69 14.69
CA LEU A 50 -3.94 11.54 15.61
C LEU A 50 -5.05 12.31 14.89
N LEU A 51 -4.76 12.94 13.75
CA LEU A 51 -5.76 13.60 12.90
C LEU A 51 -6.82 12.60 12.43
N LYS A 52 -6.42 11.41 12.00
CA LYS A 52 -7.36 10.35 11.61
C LYS A 52 -8.30 9.99 12.74
N LYS A 53 -7.78 9.81 13.96
CA LYS A 53 -8.58 9.47 15.13
C LYS A 53 -9.66 10.51 15.43
N TYR A 54 -9.32 11.80 15.40
CA TYR A 54 -10.20 12.87 15.86
C TYR A 54 -11.04 13.52 14.78
N THR A 55 -10.63 13.45 13.50
CA THR A 55 -11.30 14.20 12.42
C THR A 55 -12.02 13.33 11.38
N SER A 56 -11.93 11.99 11.47
CA SER A 56 -12.58 11.09 10.49
C SER A 56 -14.11 11.19 10.47
N PHE A 57 -14.72 11.52 11.60
CA PHE A 57 -16.18 11.66 11.71
C PHE A 57 -16.65 13.13 11.79
N ILE A 58 -15.74 14.07 11.59
CA ILE A 58 -16.08 15.49 11.46
C ILE A 58 -16.29 15.79 9.98
N PRO A 59 -17.41 16.41 9.58
CA PRO A 59 -17.64 16.78 8.19
C PRO A 59 -16.66 17.88 7.75
N ALA A 60 -16.19 17.78 6.50
CA ALA A 60 -15.31 18.79 5.92
C ALA A 60 -16.02 20.12 5.61
N SER A 61 -17.34 20.10 5.45
CA SER A 61 -18.17 21.28 5.19
C SER A 61 -19.39 21.24 6.07
N THR A 62 -19.83 22.42 6.52
CA THR A 62 -21.08 22.63 7.26
C THR A 62 -22.20 23.24 6.39
N GLN A 63 -21.89 23.60 5.14
CA GLN A 63 -22.82 24.32 4.24
C GLN A 63 -23.57 23.38 3.29
N ASP A 64 -22.96 22.24 2.93
CA ASP A 64 -23.50 21.26 1.99
C ASP A 64 -23.63 19.88 2.66
N PHE A 65 -24.07 18.87 1.88
CA PHE A 65 -24.10 17.49 2.35
C PHE A 65 -22.72 17.06 2.83
N PRO A 66 -22.59 16.59 4.07
CA PRO A 66 -21.30 16.25 4.69
C PRO A 66 -20.79 14.88 4.22
N GLU A 67 -20.60 14.69 2.94
CA GLU A 67 -20.18 13.42 2.32
C GLU A 67 -18.70 13.11 2.55
N SER A 68 -17.89 14.14 2.81
CA SER A 68 -16.46 14.01 2.99
C SER A 68 -16.07 14.32 4.43
N SER A 69 -15.22 13.47 5.02
CA SER A 69 -14.67 13.74 6.35
C SER A 69 -13.58 14.80 6.32
N LEU A 70 -13.44 15.55 7.41
CA LEU A 70 -12.38 16.55 7.57
C LEU A 70 -11.00 15.90 7.41
N PHE A 71 -10.81 14.67 7.91
CA PHE A 71 -9.56 13.93 7.74
C PHE A 71 -9.21 13.71 6.26
N GLU A 72 -10.17 13.20 5.46
CA GLU A 72 -9.90 12.94 4.03
C GLU A 72 -9.65 14.22 3.26
N HIS A 73 -10.34 15.31 3.61
CA HIS A 73 -10.11 16.63 3.03
C HIS A 73 -8.69 17.14 3.35
N LEU A 74 -8.27 17.09 4.61
CA LEU A 74 -6.94 17.53 5.05
C LEU A 74 -5.85 16.69 4.40
N LYS A 75 -5.99 15.36 4.41
CA LYS A 75 -5.06 14.42 3.80
C LYS A 75 -4.87 14.70 2.31
N THR A 76 -5.96 14.80 1.58
CA THR A 76 -5.94 15.03 0.13
C THR A 76 -5.34 16.40 -0.21
N THR A 77 -5.71 17.44 0.55
CA THR A 77 -5.14 18.78 0.39
C THR A 77 -3.63 18.76 0.63
N GLY A 78 -3.17 18.10 1.70
CA GLY A 78 -1.75 17.94 2.01
C GLY A 78 -0.99 17.18 0.91
N ALA A 79 -1.57 16.11 0.37
CA ALA A 79 -0.99 15.34 -0.73
C ALA A 79 -0.79 16.20 -1.99
N PHE A 80 -1.80 16.98 -2.38
CA PHE A 80 -1.66 17.89 -3.51
C PHE A 80 -0.66 19.00 -3.26
N ALA A 81 -0.67 19.60 -2.07
CA ALA A 81 0.30 20.62 -1.69
C ALA A 81 1.74 20.10 -1.80
N HIS A 82 1.99 18.88 -1.35
CA HIS A 82 3.28 18.23 -1.49
C HIS A 82 3.66 18.02 -2.97
N CYS A 83 2.75 17.49 -3.78
CA CYS A 83 3.00 17.28 -5.21
C CYS A 83 3.34 18.60 -5.92
N PHE A 84 2.61 19.66 -5.63
CA PHE A 84 2.86 20.98 -6.22
C PHE A 84 4.18 21.61 -5.74
N ALA A 85 4.51 21.46 -4.47
CA ALA A 85 5.76 21.98 -3.91
C ALA A 85 6.97 21.29 -4.57
N ALA A 86 7.00 19.96 -4.59
CA ALA A 86 8.07 19.19 -5.22
C ALA A 86 8.18 19.47 -6.74
N TYR A 87 7.05 19.57 -7.43
CA TYR A 87 7.05 19.90 -8.86
C TYR A 87 7.61 21.32 -9.13
N LYS A 88 7.29 22.28 -8.25
CA LYS A 88 7.78 23.66 -8.36
C LYS A 88 9.30 23.75 -8.17
N GLU A 89 9.88 22.92 -7.33
CA GLU A 89 11.34 22.89 -7.14
C GLU A 89 12.06 22.52 -8.46
N GLU A 90 11.55 21.57 -9.22
CA GLU A 90 12.09 21.18 -10.52
C GLU A 90 11.71 22.17 -11.62
N PHE A 91 10.50 22.75 -11.57
CA PHE A 91 9.95 23.68 -12.56
C PHE A 91 9.55 25.03 -11.92
N PRO A 92 10.49 25.91 -11.55
CA PRO A 92 10.21 27.13 -10.78
C PRO A 92 9.17 28.08 -11.41
N ASN A 93 9.08 28.08 -12.74
CA ASN A 93 8.21 28.99 -13.50
C ASN A 93 6.83 28.39 -13.81
N VAL A 94 6.46 27.24 -13.24
CA VAL A 94 5.22 26.53 -13.56
C VAL A 94 3.98 27.31 -13.16
N PHE A 95 4.03 28.07 -12.05
CA PHE A 95 2.88 28.80 -11.50
C PHE A 95 2.80 30.28 -11.93
N GLY A 96 3.69 30.73 -12.82
CA GLY A 96 3.76 32.15 -13.18
C GLY A 96 4.31 33.03 -12.03
N ASN A 97 4.20 34.36 -12.20
CA ASN A 97 4.82 35.30 -11.28
C ASN A 97 4.14 35.43 -9.91
N ASP A 98 2.89 35.01 -9.78
CA ASP A 98 2.10 35.14 -8.55
C ASP A 98 2.04 33.84 -7.70
N ASN A 99 2.75 32.80 -8.11
CA ASN A 99 2.80 31.49 -7.46
C ASN A 99 1.43 30.82 -7.20
N ARG A 100 0.40 31.20 -7.97
CA ARG A 100 -0.95 30.66 -7.77
C ARG A 100 -1.16 29.40 -8.61
N ILE A 101 -1.71 28.36 -7.97
CA ILE A 101 -2.05 27.09 -8.62
C ILE A 101 -2.95 27.29 -9.84
N ARG A 102 -3.84 28.28 -9.81
CA ARG A 102 -4.74 28.61 -10.93
C ARG A 102 -4.02 29.04 -12.22
N ASN A 103 -2.76 29.39 -12.14
CA ASN A 103 -1.94 29.85 -13.26
C ASN A 103 -1.00 28.77 -13.80
N ILE A 104 -1.23 27.49 -13.46
CA ILE A 104 -0.50 26.37 -14.04
C ILE A 104 -0.72 26.39 -15.56
N LYS A 105 0.41 26.38 -16.30
CA LYS A 105 0.36 26.28 -17.75
C LYS A 105 -0.17 24.90 -18.17
N SER A 106 -0.98 24.84 -19.21
CA SER A 106 -1.58 23.60 -19.74
C SER A 106 -0.59 22.52 -20.18
N SER A 107 0.69 22.88 -20.34
CA SER A 107 1.78 21.96 -20.65
C SER A 107 2.40 21.29 -19.41
N HIS A 108 1.96 21.62 -18.21
CA HIS A 108 2.50 21.11 -16.95
C HIS A 108 1.51 20.20 -16.25
N PHE A 109 1.99 19.02 -15.84
CA PHE A 109 1.19 17.99 -15.17
C PHE A 109 1.86 17.62 -13.83
N PRO A 110 1.67 18.43 -12.78
CA PRO A 110 2.45 18.31 -11.54
C PRO A 110 2.11 17.11 -10.69
N VAL A 111 0.97 16.47 -10.93
CA VAL A 111 0.47 15.38 -10.11
C VAL A 111 0.40 14.10 -10.93
N LYS A 112 0.79 13.02 -10.30
CA LYS A 112 0.73 11.65 -10.80
C LYS A 112 -0.24 10.86 -9.92
N LEU A 113 -1.32 10.31 -10.51
CA LEU A 113 -2.10 9.26 -9.87
C LEU A 113 -1.45 7.91 -10.21
N PHE A 114 -0.94 7.24 -9.20
CA PHE A 114 -0.24 5.96 -9.30
C PHE A 114 -1.11 4.85 -8.72
N CYS A 115 -1.11 3.69 -9.36
CA CYS A 115 -1.84 2.49 -8.90
C CYS A 115 -0.91 1.29 -8.88
N GLY A 116 -0.96 0.50 -7.81
CA GLY A 116 -0.43 -0.85 -7.74
C GLY A 116 -1.57 -1.85 -7.52
N ASP A 117 -1.52 -2.98 -8.24
CA ASP A 117 -2.55 -4.03 -8.18
C ASP A 117 -1.87 -5.40 -8.16
N ILE A 118 -1.94 -6.09 -7.03
CA ILE A 118 -1.40 -7.44 -6.86
C ILE A 118 -2.28 -8.42 -7.62
N SER A 119 -1.68 -9.23 -8.47
CA SER A 119 -2.34 -10.28 -9.24
C SER A 119 -1.91 -11.67 -8.77
N GLY A 120 -2.81 -12.65 -8.92
CA GLY A 120 -2.60 -14.01 -8.45
C GLY A 120 -3.12 -14.30 -7.04
N ILE A 121 -3.71 -13.31 -6.38
CA ILE A 121 -4.16 -13.37 -4.97
C ILE A 121 -5.06 -14.58 -4.70
N GLN A 122 -6.08 -14.81 -5.52
CA GLN A 122 -7.02 -15.90 -5.28
C GLN A 122 -6.32 -17.25 -5.37
N THR A 123 -5.57 -17.50 -6.43
CA THR A 123 -4.80 -18.73 -6.57
C THR A 123 -3.80 -18.88 -5.43
N PHE A 124 -3.11 -17.82 -5.05
CA PHE A 124 -2.16 -17.82 -3.95
C PHE A 124 -2.82 -18.16 -2.61
N ILE A 125 -3.98 -17.57 -2.28
CA ILE A 125 -4.67 -17.80 -1.01
C ILE A 125 -5.28 -19.21 -0.98
N TYR A 126 -5.95 -19.65 -2.06
CA TYR A 126 -6.76 -20.87 -2.05
C TYR A 126 -6.02 -22.12 -2.54
N ASN A 127 -4.81 -21.99 -3.10
CA ASN A 127 -3.99 -23.15 -3.45
C ASN A 127 -3.35 -23.76 -2.19
N ILE A 128 -4.18 -24.38 -1.38
CA ILE A 128 -3.80 -25.08 -0.14
C ILE A 128 -4.45 -26.44 -0.06
N THR A 129 -3.73 -27.39 0.51
CA THR A 129 -4.29 -28.69 0.87
C THR A 129 -5.16 -28.55 2.13
N ASN A 130 -5.89 -29.61 2.49
CA ASN A 130 -6.70 -29.61 3.73
C ASN A 130 -5.86 -29.46 5.02
N LYS A 131 -4.53 -29.60 4.93
CA LYS A 131 -3.61 -29.50 6.06
C LYS A 131 -3.38 -28.03 6.43
N ALA A 132 -3.61 -27.67 7.70
CA ALA A 132 -3.50 -26.32 8.24
C ALA A 132 -4.32 -25.25 7.51
N ALA A 133 -5.45 -25.63 6.88
CA ALA A 133 -6.19 -24.75 5.98
C ALA A 133 -6.62 -23.42 6.62
N ALA A 134 -7.21 -23.44 7.81
CA ALA A 134 -7.72 -22.21 8.46
C ALA A 134 -6.59 -21.23 8.83
N LYS A 135 -5.48 -21.73 9.41
CA LYS A 135 -4.32 -20.89 9.75
C LYS A 135 -3.65 -20.36 8.49
N SER A 136 -3.50 -21.20 7.45
CA SER A 136 -2.90 -20.83 6.18
C SER A 136 -3.73 -19.77 5.44
N LEU A 137 -5.06 -19.91 5.40
CA LEU A 137 -5.96 -18.92 4.77
C LEU A 137 -5.85 -17.55 5.43
N LYS A 138 -5.93 -17.51 6.78
CA LYS A 138 -5.77 -16.26 7.53
C LYS A 138 -4.41 -15.63 7.29
N GLY A 139 -3.34 -16.40 7.44
CA GLY A 139 -1.99 -15.93 7.28
C GLY A 139 -1.71 -15.44 5.86
N ARG A 140 -2.16 -16.16 4.82
CA ARG A 140 -1.98 -15.75 3.41
C ARG A 140 -2.78 -14.50 3.08
N SER A 141 -4.01 -14.40 3.56
CA SER A 141 -4.83 -13.20 3.33
C SER A 141 -4.19 -11.97 3.96
N PHE A 142 -3.75 -12.08 5.21
CA PHE A 142 -3.07 -11.00 5.92
C PHE A 142 -1.70 -10.68 5.31
N TYR A 143 -0.96 -11.70 4.88
CA TYR A 143 0.33 -11.53 4.19
C TYR A 143 0.19 -10.71 2.90
N VAL A 144 -0.85 -10.97 2.09
CA VAL A 144 -1.13 -10.19 0.88
C VAL A 144 -1.46 -8.72 1.23
N GLN A 145 -2.20 -8.50 2.33
CA GLN A 145 -2.47 -7.15 2.81
C GLN A 145 -1.18 -6.42 3.22
N LEU A 146 -0.33 -7.07 4.03
CA LEU A 146 0.96 -6.51 4.42
C LEU A 146 1.88 -6.26 3.22
N LEU A 147 1.89 -7.18 2.25
CA LEU A 147 2.68 -7.02 1.03
C LEU A 147 2.24 -5.78 0.25
N ALA A 148 0.92 -5.56 0.10
CA ALA A 148 0.40 -4.39 -0.59
C ALA A 148 0.75 -3.08 0.14
N GLU A 149 0.65 -3.08 1.47
CA GLU A 149 1.00 -1.93 2.31
C GLU A 149 2.50 -1.64 2.27
N SER A 150 3.35 -2.67 2.39
CA SER A 150 4.81 -2.51 2.29
C SER A 150 5.23 -1.97 0.93
N ILE A 151 4.67 -2.49 -0.17
CA ILE A 151 4.95 -1.99 -1.51
C ILE A 151 4.52 -0.52 -1.66
N ALA A 152 3.33 -0.17 -1.16
CA ALA A 152 2.86 1.22 -1.19
C ALA A 152 3.79 2.15 -0.40
N GLN A 153 4.24 1.72 0.78
CA GLN A 153 5.16 2.48 1.62
C GLN A 153 6.53 2.65 0.97
N GLU A 154 7.11 1.60 0.41
CA GLU A 154 8.38 1.66 -0.32
C GLU A 154 8.32 2.63 -1.51
N VAL A 155 7.19 2.64 -2.25
CA VAL A 155 6.98 3.61 -3.34
C VAL A 155 6.90 5.04 -2.80
N LEU A 156 6.21 5.25 -1.67
CA LEU A 156 6.14 6.56 -1.02
C LEU A 156 7.53 7.03 -0.57
N GLU A 157 8.28 6.19 0.10
CA GLU A 157 9.63 6.50 0.59
C GLU A 157 10.59 6.80 -0.56
N ALA A 158 10.61 5.95 -1.60
CA ALA A 158 11.41 6.16 -2.80
C ALA A 158 11.05 7.47 -3.54
N SER A 159 9.81 7.92 -3.40
CA SER A 159 9.29 9.16 -3.99
C SER A 159 9.45 10.38 -3.07
N GLY A 160 10.05 10.24 -1.87
CA GLY A 160 10.11 11.30 -0.87
C GLY A 160 8.75 11.71 -0.30
N CYS A 161 7.75 10.83 -0.42
CA CYS A 161 6.38 11.05 0.02
C CYS A 161 6.12 10.41 1.39
N THR A 162 4.98 10.75 1.99
CA THR A 162 4.53 10.21 3.27
C THR A 162 3.12 9.61 3.15
N LEU A 163 2.56 9.08 4.26
CA LEU A 163 1.22 8.51 4.30
C LEU A 163 0.11 9.47 3.84
N ILE A 164 0.31 10.79 3.87
CA ILE A 164 -0.67 11.74 3.33
C ILE A 164 -0.90 11.54 1.83
N ASN A 165 0.11 11.05 1.10
CA ASN A 165 0.06 10.78 -0.32
C ASN A 165 -0.63 9.43 -0.66
N GLN A 166 -0.90 8.59 0.34
CA GLN A 166 -1.65 7.35 0.15
C GLN A 166 -3.15 7.61 0.13
N VAL A 167 -3.74 7.55 -1.04
CA VAL A 167 -5.20 7.73 -1.19
C VAL A 167 -5.95 6.54 -0.63
N TYR A 168 -5.50 5.34 -0.98
CA TYR A 168 -6.16 4.09 -0.62
C TYR A 168 -5.17 2.93 -0.65
N ALA A 169 -5.30 1.98 0.28
CA ALA A 169 -4.61 0.69 0.24
C ALA A 169 -5.48 -0.36 0.92
N ALA A 170 -6.03 -1.30 0.15
CA ALA A 170 -6.73 -2.48 0.65
C ALA A 170 -6.95 -3.53 -0.46
N GLY A 171 -7.12 -4.79 -0.04
CA GLY A 171 -7.48 -5.88 -0.95
C GLY A 171 -6.41 -6.19 -2.03
N GLY A 172 -5.15 -5.89 -1.74
CA GLY A 172 -4.05 -6.08 -2.69
C GLY A 172 -3.94 -4.98 -3.74
N LYS A 173 -4.66 -3.87 -3.56
CA LYS A 173 -4.60 -2.72 -4.46
C LYS A 173 -4.35 -1.44 -3.67
N PHE A 174 -3.53 -0.54 -4.22
CA PHE A 174 -3.28 0.76 -3.62
C PHE A 174 -3.21 1.88 -4.66
N TYR A 175 -3.51 3.09 -4.21
CA TYR A 175 -3.46 4.31 -5.02
C TYR A 175 -2.72 5.40 -4.27
N LEU A 176 -1.79 6.06 -4.95
CA LEU A 176 -0.95 7.11 -4.41
C LEU A 176 -1.05 8.38 -5.27
N LEU A 177 -0.96 9.54 -4.62
CA LEU A 177 -0.76 10.83 -5.30
C LEU A 177 0.71 11.20 -5.16
N LEU A 178 1.44 11.19 -6.27
CA LEU A 178 2.88 11.41 -6.28
C LEU A 178 3.23 12.67 -7.10
N PRO A 179 4.34 13.36 -6.79
CA PRO A 179 4.85 14.43 -7.64
C PRO A 179 5.33 13.86 -8.98
N ASN A 180 5.02 14.55 -10.06
CA ASN A 180 5.52 14.16 -11.38
C ASN A 180 6.87 14.80 -11.69
N THR A 181 7.89 14.45 -10.91
CA THR A 181 9.27 14.94 -11.07
C THR A 181 10.16 13.87 -11.68
N THR A 182 11.31 14.29 -12.23
CA THR A 182 12.31 13.37 -12.79
C THR A 182 12.83 12.41 -11.72
N LEU A 183 13.07 12.91 -10.51
CA LEU A 183 13.51 12.10 -9.37
C LEU A 183 12.50 10.97 -9.06
N VAL A 184 11.23 11.32 -8.93
CA VAL A 184 10.17 10.34 -8.62
C VAL A 184 9.99 9.34 -9.77
N ASN A 185 10.05 9.80 -11.02
CA ASN A 185 9.91 8.92 -12.19
C ASN A 185 11.03 7.87 -12.25
N ASN A 186 12.27 8.28 -11.98
CA ASN A 186 13.42 7.38 -11.94
C ASN A 186 13.32 6.40 -10.76
N ALA A 187 12.96 6.88 -9.57
CA ALA A 187 12.80 6.05 -8.38
C ALA A 187 11.71 4.97 -8.58
N ILE A 188 10.57 5.33 -9.15
CA ILE A 188 9.50 4.38 -9.46
C ILE A 188 9.97 3.33 -10.48
N THR A 189 10.67 3.75 -11.53
CA THR A 189 11.16 2.82 -12.57
C THR A 189 12.14 1.80 -11.98
N ASP A 190 13.11 2.26 -11.20
CA ASP A 190 14.08 1.42 -10.52
C ASP A 190 13.41 0.47 -9.52
N TYR A 191 12.45 0.98 -8.74
CA TYR A 191 11.70 0.17 -7.78
C TYR A 191 10.86 -0.92 -8.46
N LYS A 192 10.13 -0.59 -9.53
CA LYS A 192 9.34 -1.57 -10.30
C LYS A 192 10.19 -2.75 -10.76
N TYR A 193 11.36 -2.47 -11.32
CA TYR A 193 12.29 -3.49 -11.77
C TYR A 193 12.78 -4.40 -10.63
N LYS A 194 13.22 -3.80 -9.52
CA LYS A 194 13.68 -4.56 -8.35
C LYS A 194 12.58 -5.42 -7.73
N LEU A 195 11.38 -4.85 -7.61
CA LEU A 195 10.22 -5.56 -7.05
C LEU A 195 9.81 -6.74 -7.93
N GLU A 196 9.75 -6.56 -9.25
CA GLU A 196 9.39 -7.64 -10.17
C GLU A 196 10.33 -8.83 -10.03
N LYS A 197 11.63 -8.56 -9.93
CA LYS A 197 12.65 -9.57 -9.72
C LYS A 197 12.51 -10.28 -8.36
N ALA A 198 12.34 -9.52 -7.28
CA ALA A 198 12.15 -10.07 -5.94
C ALA A 198 10.89 -10.96 -5.85
N LEU A 199 9.78 -10.53 -6.46
CA LEU A 199 8.56 -11.32 -6.49
C LEU A 199 8.70 -12.61 -7.31
N TRP A 200 9.46 -12.57 -8.40
CA TRP A 200 9.77 -13.77 -9.16
C TRP A 200 10.60 -14.76 -8.32
N GLU A 201 11.66 -14.29 -7.68
CA GLU A 201 12.54 -15.11 -6.86
C GLU A 201 11.84 -15.74 -5.64
N GLU A 202 10.93 -14.98 -4.98
CA GLU A 202 10.23 -15.47 -3.78
C GLU A 202 9.03 -16.35 -4.12
N PHE A 203 8.22 -15.97 -5.12
CA PHE A 203 6.92 -16.61 -5.40
C PHE A 203 6.88 -17.40 -6.70
N ASN A 204 7.96 -17.43 -7.47
CA ASN A 204 8.05 -18.18 -8.73
C ASN A 204 6.83 -17.90 -9.67
N GLY A 205 6.45 -16.62 -9.80
CA GLY A 205 5.35 -16.19 -10.67
C GLY A 205 3.93 -16.34 -10.10
N GLN A 206 3.76 -16.85 -8.87
CA GLN A 206 2.44 -16.97 -8.24
C GLN A 206 1.80 -15.61 -7.94
N LEU A 207 2.58 -14.64 -7.47
CA LEU A 207 2.17 -13.28 -7.25
C LEU A 207 2.95 -12.34 -8.16
N SER A 208 2.29 -11.34 -8.68
CA SER A 208 2.89 -10.23 -9.42
C SER A 208 2.21 -8.92 -9.04
N VAL A 209 2.89 -7.79 -9.21
CA VAL A 209 2.32 -6.46 -8.98
C VAL A 209 2.32 -5.70 -10.29
N ASN A 210 1.13 -5.25 -10.69
CA ASN A 210 0.97 -4.44 -11.89
C ASN A 210 0.90 -2.98 -11.45
N MET A 211 1.83 -2.16 -11.90
CA MET A 211 1.94 -0.76 -11.52
C MET A 211 1.88 0.13 -12.75
N ASP A 212 0.98 1.11 -12.71
CA ASP A 212 0.89 2.13 -13.74
C ASP A 212 0.47 3.48 -13.16
N GLU A 213 0.56 4.52 -13.98
CA GLU A 213 0.33 5.89 -13.55
C GLU A 213 -0.27 6.76 -14.65
N ILE A 214 -0.92 7.85 -14.24
CA ILE A 214 -1.39 8.91 -15.13
C ILE A 214 -0.99 10.26 -14.54
N ASN A 215 -0.29 11.05 -15.34
CA ASN A 215 0.06 12.42 -15.00
C ASN A 215 -1.08 13.37 -15.36
N PHE A 216 -1.45 14.26 -14.46
CA PHE A 216 -2.56 15.17 -14.65
C PHE A 216 -2.35 16.52 -13.99
N SER A 217 -3.15 17.49 -14.41
CA SER A 217 -3.22 18.83 -13.84
C SER A 217 -4.67 19.21 -13.60
N PHE A 218 -4.89 20.20 -12.74
CA PHE A 218 -6.20 20.81 -12.55
C PHE A 218 -6.35 22.06 -13.39
N ILE A 219 -7.53 22.21 -14.00
CA ILE A 219 -7.96 23.47 -14.60
C ILE A 219 -8.95 24.09 -13.64
N LEU A 220 -8.51 25.15 -12.97
CA LEU A 220 -9.32 25.91 -12.03
C LEU A 220 -10.05 27.02 -12.79
N GLY A 221 -11.35 26.94 -12.81
CA GLY A 221 -12.22 27.95 -13.42
C GLY A 221 -13.56 27.35 -13.84
N GLY A 222 -14.67 27.96 -13.43
CA GLY A 222 -16.03 27.49 -13.68
C GLY A 222 -16.64 26.78 -12.46
N GLU A 223 -17.88 26.30 -12.63
CA GLU A 223 -18.66 25.67 -11.55
C GLU A 223 -18.09 24.32 -11.04
N ARG A 224 -17.24 23.68 -11.82
CA ARG A 224 -16.60 22.40 -11.45
C ARG A 224 -15.14 22.42 -11.86
N SER A 225 -14.28 21.94 -10.96
CA SER A 225 -12.87 21.66 -11.26
C SER A 225 -12.77 20.56 -12.33
N ARG A 226 -11.98 20.81 -13.37
CA ARG A 226 -11.72 19.88 -14.46
C ARG A 226 -10.28 19.38 -14.37
N ILE A 227 -10.06 18.19 -14.86
CA ILE A 227 -8.74 17.56 -14.92
C ILE A 227 -8.30 17.51 -16.38
N LEU A 228 -7.07 17.89 -16.63
CA LEU A 228 -6.37 17.67 -17.90
C LEU A 228 -5.37 16.53 -17.72
N ILE A 229 -5.49 15.49 -18.52
CA ILE A 229 -4.58 14.35 -18.54
C ILE A 229 -3.45 14.62 -19.56
N ASN A 230 -2.22 14.27 -19.20
CA ASN A 230 -1.09 14.40 -20.10
C ASN A 230 -1.30 13.56 -21.37
N GLY A 231 -1.14 14.21 -22.52
CA GLY A 231 -1.37 13.60 -23.84
C GLY A 231 -2.81 13.69 -24.35
N GLU A 232 -3.72 14.34 -23.60
CA GLU A 232 -5.11 14.58 -24.02
C GLU A 232 -5.35 16.07 -24.27
N SER A 233 -6.25 16.37 -25.20
CA SER A 233 -6.67 17.75 -25.52
C SER A 233 -7.85 18.21 -24.69
N ASP A 234 -8.69 17.25 -24.28
CA ASP A 234 -9.95 17.53 -23.62
C ASP A 234 -9.86 17.34 -22.10
N THR A 235 -10.57 18.20 -21.39
CA THR A 235 -10.70 18.09 -19.93
C THR A 235 -11.67 16.99 -19.55
N THR A 236 -11.42 16.33 -18.44
CA THR A 236 -12.23 15.23 -17.92
C THR A 236 -12.53 15.40 -16.44
N ASP A 237 -13.32 14.48 -15.89
CA ASP A 237 -13.60 14.38 -14.46
C ASP A 237 -12.68 13.34 -13.75
N VAL A 238 -12.76 13.33 -12.42
CA VAL A 238 -11.98 12.39 -11.56
C VAL A 238 -12.36 10.94 -11.84
N GLY A 239 -13.64 10.64 -12.08
CA GLY A 239 -14.10 9.27 -12.36
C GLY A 239 -13.48 8.71 -13.63
N THR A 240 -13.39 9.52 -14.67
CA THR A 240 -12.73 9.14 -15.94
C THR A 240 -11.22 8.94 -15.75
N LEU A 241 -10.55 9.79 -14.95
CA LEU A 241 -9.14 9.59 -14.60
C LEU A 241 -8.90 8.23 -13.94
N TRP A 242 -9.73 7.87 -12.93
CA TRP A 242 -9.67 6.59 -12.25
C TRP A 242 -9.89 5.40 -13.18
N LYS A 243 -10.91 5.49 -14.04
CA LYS A 243 -11.21 4.45 -15.03
C LYS A 243 -10.04 4.23 -15.97
N LYS A 244 -9.48 5.29 -16.55
CA LYS A 244 -8.31 5.20 -17.45
C LYS A 244 -7.09 4.58 -16.76
N LEU A 245 -6.81 4.94 -15.50
CA LEU A 245 -5.73 4.32 -14.74
C LEU A 245 -6.00 2.85 -14.48
N SER A 246 -7.23 2.47 -14.13
CA SER A 246 -7.60 1.07 -13.92
C SER A 246 -7.44 0.23 -15.18
N ASP A 247 -7.86 0.76 -16.33
CA ASP A 247 -7.72 0.10 -17.63
C ASP A 247 -6.23 -0.07 -17.99
N LYS A 248 -5.44 0.96 -17.77
CA LYS A 248 -3.99 0.97 -18.02
C LYS A 248 -3.26 -0.04 -17.12
N THR A 249 -3.54 -0.05 -15.82
CA THR A 249 -2.97 -1.02 -14.87
C THR A 249 -3.39 -2.45 -15.22
N SER A 250 -4.64 -2.64 -15.66
CA SER A 250 -5.13 -3.95 -16.08
C SER A 250 -4.43 -4.47 -17.34
N ALA A 251 -4.04 -3.58 -18.25
CA ALA A 251 -3.26 -3.96 -19.43
C ALA A 251 -1.87 -4.50 -19.08
N GLN A 252 -1.25 -4.02 -18.00
CA GLN A 252 0.05 -4.53 -17.52
C GLN A 252 0.01 -6.00 -17.11
N LYS A 253 -1.16 -6.53 -16.72
CA LYS A 253 -1.32 -7.96 -16.38
C LYS A 253 -0.88 -8.91 -17.49
N ARG A 254 -0.88 -8.44 -18.73
CA ARG A 254 -0.42 -9.21 -19.90
C ARG A 254 1.09 -9.20 -20.08
N ARG A 255 1.82 -8.36 -19.34
CA ARG A 255 3.27 -8.16 -19.43
C ARG A 255 3.98 -8.47 -18.11
N ARG A 256 3.36 -9.31 -17.28
CA ARG A 256 3.95 -9.72 -15.99
C ARG A 256 5.35 -10.28 -16.19
N PHE A 257 6.28 -9.85 -15.36
CA PHE A 257 7.68 -10.30 -15.37
C PHE A 257 8.41 -10.08 -16.70
N ALA A 258 8.00 -9.08 -17.49
CA ALA A 258 8.60 -8.80 -18.78
C ALA A 258 10.09 -8.49 -18.64
N ASP A 259 10.47 -7.68 -17.65
CA ASP A 259 11.86 -7.30 -17.41
C ASP A 259 12.69 -8.51 -16.94
N VAL A 260 12.14 -9.38 -16.11
CA VAL A 260 12.78 -10.62 -15.65
C VAL A 260 13.03 -11.56 -16.84
N PHE A 261 12.07 -11.69 -17.77
CA PHE A 261 12.22 -12.52 -18.95
C PHE A 261 13.23 -11.93 -19.94
N MET A 262 13.24 -10.63 -20.11
CA MET A 262 14.21 -9.95 -20.98
C MET A 262 15.64 -10.09 -20.43
N ASP A 263 15.83 -9.93 -19.13
CA ASP A 263 17.12 -10.16 -18.48
C ASP A 263 17.61 -11.60 -18.66
N SER A 264 16.69 -12.57 -18.48
CA SER A 264 16.99 -13.97 -18.66
C SER A 264 17.35 -14.30 -20.10
N TYR A 265 16.64 -13.73 -21.08
CA TYR A 265 16.96 -13.90 -22.50
C TYR A 265 18.34 -13.36 -22.84
N ASN A 266 18.75 -12.25 -22.22
CA ASN A 266 20.05 -11.62 -22.42
C ASN A 266 21.17 -12.23 -21.55
N SER A 267 20.84 -13.14 -20.62
CA SER A 267 21.80 -13.78 -19.71
C SER A 267 22.26 -15.13 -20.20
N ILE A 268 23.41 -15.60 -19.67
CA ILE A 268 23.98 -16.92 -19.98
C ILE A 268 23.15 -18.05 -19.32
N LYS A 269 22.31 -17.73 -18.34
CA LYS A 269 21.44 -18.70 -17.66
C LYS A 269 19.98 -18.41 -17.96
N PRO A 270 19.37 -19.06 -18.94
CA PRO A 270 17.96 -18.90 -19.24
C PRO A 270 17.08 -19.41 -18.08
N LEU A 271 16.01 -18.68 -17.77
CA LEU A 271 15.02 -18.99 -16.75
C LEU A 271 14.36 -20.37 -16.90
N PHE A 272 14.38 -20.89 -18.11
CA PHE A 272 13.72 -22.15 -18.49
C PHE A 272 14.71 -23.29 -18.74
N GLU A 273 15.94 -23.19 -18.22
CA GLU A 273 16.80 -24.38 -18.23
C GLU A 273 16.16 -25.47 -17.34
N ALA A 274 16.00 -26.64 -17.92
CA ALA A 274 15.59 -27.80 -17.15
C ALA A 274 16.61 -28.02 -16.03
N GLY A 275 16.29 -27.67 -14.81
CA GLY A 275 17.10 -27.89 -13.63
C GLY A 275 17.16 -29.38 -13.28
N GLY A 276 17.75 -30.17 -14.16
CA GLY A 276 17.76 -31.62 -14.01
C GLY A 276 18.97 -32.12 -13.29
N THR A 277 18.89 -32.29 -11.99
CA THR A 277 19.78 -33.20 -11.27
C THR A 277 19.11 -34.54 -10.93
N GLY A 278 18.01 -34.90 -11.60
CA GLY A 278 17.34 -36.19 -11.41
C GLY A 278 17.36 -36.67 -9.95
N GLY A 279 16.38 -36.32 -9.15
CA GLY A 279 16.35 -36.68 -7.73
C GLY A 279 14.93 -36.64 -7.20
N GLU A 280 14.73 -37.11 -5.97
CA GLU A 280 13.42 -37.00 -5.30
C GLU A 280 13.01 -35.57 -5.19
N ILE A 281 11.90 -35.21 -5.87
CA ILE A 281 11.27 -33.91 -5.82
C ILE A 281 10.57 -33.81 -4.47
N GLN A 282 10.95 -32.84 -3.66
CA GLN A 282 10.29 -32.53 -2.43
C GLN A 282 9.12 -31.58 -2.71
N VAL A 283 7.92 -31.90 -2.20
CA VAL A 283 6.71 -31.12 -2.44
C VAL A 283 6.25 -30.49 -1.13
N CYS A 284 5.86 -29.23 -1.18
CA CYS A 284 5.28 -28.53 -0.04
C CYS A 284 3.96 -29.19 0.40
N ALA A 285 3.91 -29.68 1.64
CA ALA A 285 2.74 -30.36 2.17
C ALA A 285 1.46 -29.51 2.20
N VAL A 286 1.60 -28.19 2.18
CA VAL A 286 0.48 -27.24 2.26
C VAL A 286 0.10 -26.68 0.89
N SER A 287 1.06 -26.26 0.07
CA SER A 287 0.78 -25.61 -1.22
C SER A 287 0.87 -26.56 -2.42
N GLY A 288 1.40 -27.78 -2.25
CA GLY A 288 1.56 -28.74 -3.35
C GLY A 288 2.62 -28.37 -4.39
N ILE A 289 3.40 -27.33 -4.16
CA ILE A 289 4.47 -26.89 -5.08
C ILE A 289 5.76 -27.61 -4.79
N GLU A 290 6.60 -27.75 -5.81
CA GLU A 290 7.97 -28.25 -5.65
C GLU A 290 8.81 -27.31 -4.78
N ILE A 291 9.65 -27.87 -3.91
CA ILE A 291 10.50 -27.12 -2.99
C ILE A 291 11.96 -27.50 -3.22
N GLU A 292 12.80 -26.50 -3.38
CA GLU A 292 14.25 -26.69 -3.32
C GLU A 292 14.67 -27.09 -1.90
N LYS A 293 15.60 -28.05 -1.75
CA LYS A 293 16.05 -28.57 -0.43
C LYS A 293 16.56 -27.46 0.51
N ASN A 294 17.20 -26.43 -0.02
CA ASN A 294 17.74 -25.29 0.73
C ASN A 294 16.65 -24.29 1.20
N LYS A 295 15.47 -24.31 0.59
CA LYS A 295 14.31 -23.46 0.92
C LYS A 295 13.21 -24.21 1.69
N THR A 296 13.50 -25.43 2.14
CA THR A 296 12.56 -26.25 2.89
C THR A 296 12.61 -25.93 4.39
N LYS A 297 11.45 -25.85 5.01
CA LYS A 297 11.24 -25.78 6.47
C LYS A 297 10.27 -26.89 6.86
N ASN A 298 10.27 -27.25 8.14
CA ASN A 298 9.33 -28.23 8.66
C ASN A 298 8.27 -27.56 9.53
N ILE A 299 7.05 -28.07 9.47
CA ILE A 299 5.96 -27.72 10.39
C ILE A 299 5.60 -28.95 11.21
N LYS A 300 5.29 -28.76 12.50
CA LYS A 300 4.81 -29.83 13.36
C LYS A 300 3.35 -30.14 13.03
N LYS A 301 2.93 -31.39 13.25
CA LYS A 301 1.56 -31.81 13.00
C LYS A 301 0.55 -31.08 13.93
N ASP A 302 0.97 -30.63 15.12
CA ASP A 302 0.15 -29.80 16.01
C ASP A 302 -0.30 -28.47 15.40
N ASP A 303 0.42 -27.98 14.40
CA ASP A 303 -0.05 -26.86 13.57
C ASP A 303 -1.20 -27.26 12.64
N ILE A 304 -1.49 -28.55 12.51
CA ILE A 304 -2.42 -29.13 11.55
C ILE A 304 -3.61 -29.81 12.23
N GLU A 305 -3.40 -30.68 13.24
CA GLU A 305 -4.43 -31.40 13.98
C GLU A 305 -3.85 -31.91 15.33
N GLN A 306 -4.72 -32.13 16.34
CA GLN A 306 -4.31 -32.70 17.60
C GLN A 306 -3.86 -34.17 17.45
N GLY A 307 -2.62 -34.48 17.74
CA GLY A 307 -2.11 -35.81 18.06
C GLY A 307 -1.21 -36.50 17.03
N GLU A 308 0.03 -36.45 17.07
CA GLU A 308 1.22 -37.15 16.57
C GLU A 308 2.27 -36.21 15.95
N GLU A 309 3.49 -36.29 16.43
CA GLU A 309 4.64 -35.49 15.97
C GLU A 309 5.18 -35.97 14.61
N VAL A 310 4.48 -35.62 13.52
CA VAL A 310 5.01 -35.82 12.17
C VAL A 310 5.44 -34.46 11.62
N GLU A 311 6.72 -34.31 11.32
CA GLU A 311 7.23 -33.14 10.62
C GLU A 311 6.90 -33.23 9.13
N LEU A 312 6.28 -32.17 8.60
CA LEU A 312 5.93 -32.07 7.18
C LEU A 312 6.77 -30.98 6.50
N PRO A 313 7.34 -31.27 5.33
CA PRO A 313 8.12 -30.30 4.58
C PRO A 313 7.20 -29.22 3.98
N VAL A 314 7.57 -27.95 4.18
CA VAL A 314 6.89 -26.81 3.59
C VAL A 314 7.88 -25.80 3.04
N ALA A 315 7.48 -25.02 2.04
CA ALA A 315 8.27 -23.91 1.56
C ALA A 315 8.47 -22.86 2.68
N ALA A 316 9.63 -22.22 2.73
CA ALA A 316 9.96 -21.27 3.79
C ALA A 316 8.94 -20.14 3.93
N TYR A 317 8.46 -19.58 2.81
CA TYR A 317 7.44 -18.54 2.83
C TYR A 317 6.08 -19.06 3.31
N VAL A 318 5.73 -20.33 3.03
CA VAL A 318 4.49 -20.95 3.52
C VAL A 318 4.54 -21.10 5.04
N LYS A 319 5.71 -21.48 5.62
CA LYS A 319 5.85 -21.50 7.07
C LYS A 319 5.63 -20.13 7.70
N LYS A 320 6.24 -19.09 7.17
CA LYS A 320 6.03 -17.71 7.63
C LYS A 320 4.53 -17.35 7.64
N GLN A 321 3.77 -17.75 6.62
CA GLN A 321 2.33 -17.49 6.51
C GLN A 321 1.51 -18.26 7.55
N ILE A 322 1.87 -19.52 7.84
CA ILE A 322 1.22 -20.32 8.88
C ILE A 322 1.51 -19.72 10.26
N ASP A 323 2.75 -19.36 10.54
CA ASP A 323 3.15 -18.72 11.78
C ASP A 323 2.40 -17.40 11.96
N LEU A 324 2.35 -16.55 10.94
CA LEU A 324 1.59 -15.31 10.92
C LEU A 324 0.09 -15.55 11.22
N GLY A 325 -0.53 -16.55 10.56
CA GLY A 325 -1.94 -16.89 10.78
C GLY A 325 -2.25 -17.40 12.19
N ARG A 326 -1.27 -18.05 12.85
CA ARG A 326 -1.35 -18.43 14.27
C ARG A 326 -1.23 -17.20 15.16
N ASP A 327 -0.23 -16.35 14.89
CA ASP A 327 0.14 -15.23 15.73
C ASP A 327 -0.93 -14.13 15.70
N LEU A 328 -1.66 -13.95 14.60
CA LEU A 328 -2.83 -13.07 14.51
C LEU A 328 -3.92 -13.33 15.55
N TYR A 329 -3.99 -14.53 16.12
CA TYR A 329 -4.96 -14.85 17.15
C TYR A 329 -4.50 -14.42 18.55
N THR A 330 -3.19 -14.41 18.79
CA THR A 330 -2.58 -14.21 20.10
C THR A 330 -1.97 -12.82 20.29
N HIS A 331 -1.61 -12.14 19.21
CA HIS A 331 -0.93 -10.85 19.26
C HIS A 331 -1.88 -9.70 18.91
N LYS A 332 -1.75 -8.58 19.65
CA LYS A 332 -2.62 -7.39 19.48
C LYS A 332 -1.97 -6.28 18.66
N TYR A 333 -0.66 -6.34 18.47
CA TYR A 333 0.10 -5.26 17.84
C TYR A 333 0.96 -5.80 16.71
N LEU A 334 1.03 -5.05 15.61
CA LEU A 334 2.02 -5.17 14.56
C LEU A 334 3.02 -4.03 14.76
N VAL A 335 4.30 -4.35 14.86
CA VAL A 335 5.37 -3.36 15.02
C VAL A 335 6.28 -3.45 13.80
N GLU A 336 6.44 -2.33 13.11
CA GLU A 336 7.42 -2.17 12.05
C GLU A 336 8.76 -1.74 12.65
N LEU A 337 9.84 -2.45 12.35
CA LEU A 337 11.18 -2.14 12.79
C LEU A 337 11.97 -1.51 11.63
N VAL A 338 12.39 -0.28 11.81
CA VAL A 338 13.12 0.48 10.78
C VAL A 338 14.61 0.10 10.70
N ASN A 339 15.13 -0.62 11.73
CA ASN A 339 16.52 -1.12 11.76
C ASN A 339 16.59 -2.47 12.46
N ASP A 340 17.37 -3.40 11.91
CA ASP A 340 17.68 -4.73 12.49
C ASP A 340 18.36 -4.68 13.88
N SER A 341 18.61 -3.51 14.45
CA SER A 341 19.34 -3.32 15.69
C SER A 341 18.50 -3.45 16.96
N VAL A 342 17.19 -3.64 16.88
CA VAL A 342 16.35 -3.89 18.06
C VAL A 342 16.33 -5.40 18.37
N LYS A 343 17.41 -5.90 18.95
CA LYS A 343 17.41 -7.19 19.62
C LYS A 343 16.60 -7.06 20.91
N GLY A 344 15.51 -7.80 20.99
CA GLY A 344 14.76 -8.01 22.22
C GLY A 344 13.67 -6.97 22.52
N TYR A 345 12.74 -6.73 21.59
CA TYR A 345 11.44 -6.20 21.96
C TYR A 345 10.57 -7.37 22.47
N GLU A 346 10.66 -7.66 23.76
CA GLU A 346 9.58 -8.39 24.44
C GLU A 346 8.41 -7.41 24.47
N ALA A 347 7.32 -7.75 23.78
CA ALA A 347 6.07 -7.01 23.88
C ALA A 347 5.58 -7.10 25.34
N GLY A 348 5.95 -6.11 26.14
CA GLY A 348 5.40 -5.91 27.48
C GLY A 348 3.90 -5.69 27.34
N VAL A 349 3.15 -6.45 28.09
CA VAL A 349 1.68 -6.48 28.24
C VAL A 349 1.13 -5.10 28.58
#